data_c276ae9d81f05b0d40be894b58c57f68
#
_entry.id   c276ae9d81f05b0d40be894b58c57f68
#
_cell.length_a   1.000
_cell.length_b   1.000
_cell.length_c   1.000
_cell.angle_alpha   90.00
_cell.angle_beta   90.00
_cell.angle_gamma   90.00
#
_symmetry.space_group_name_H-M   'P 1'
#
loop_
_entity.id
_entity.type
_entity.pdbx_description
1 polymer ?
#
loop_
_entity_poly.entity_id
_entity_poly.type
_entity_poly.pdbx_seq_one_letter_code
_entity_poly.pdbx_strand_id
1 'polypeptide(L)'
;MAPLLRLLAGAAALLLLAASPASAGSSAVDVGVNWGSQLTHPLTPSSVVKMLKDNGIMKVKLFDADPWPVGALLDSGIEVMLGIPNDMLETMTSYGNAEDWVKENVTAYGDKLKLKYICTLAPITMDRSHENHNICLA
;
A
#
# COMPACT_ATOMS: atom_id res chain seq x y z
N MET A 1 35.21 55.19 14.87
CA MET A 1 35.31 53.73 14.64
C MET A 1 33.97 52.96 14.85
N ALA A 2 32.95 53.54 15.45
CA ALA A 2 31.67 52.86 15.71
C ALA A 2 30.71 52.66 14.53
N PRO A 3 30.66 53.48 13.45
CA PRO A 3 29.66 53.28 12.38
C PRO A 3 30.00 52.15 11.42
N LEU A 4 31.29 51.86 11.21
CA LEU A 4 31.74 50.76 10.31
C LEU A 4 31.39 49.37 10.87
N LEU A 5 31.44 49.19 12.17
CA LEU A 5 31.09 47.92 12.82
C LEU A 5 29.61 47.57 12.73
N ARG A 6 28.74 48.61 12.72
CA ARG A 6 27.28 48.41 12.57
C ARG A 6 26.88 48.05 11.12
N LEU A 7 27.58 48.53 10.12
CA LEU A 7 27.39 48.21 8.71
C LEU A 7 27.80 46.76 8.42
N LEU A 8 28.86 46.25 9.02
CA LEU A 8 29.31 44.88 8.85
C LEU A 8 28.37 43.88 9.54
N ALA A 9 27.80 44.23 10.70
CA ALA A 9 26.81 43.41 11.37
C ALA A 9 25.48 43.28 10.59
N GLY A 10 25.05 44.37 9.94
CA GLY A 10 23.86 44.37 9.09
C GLY A 10 23.99 43.50 7.81
N ALA A 11 25.19 43.53 7.18
CA ALA A 11 25.46 42.73 6.00
C ALA A 11 25.53 41.22 6.30
N ALA A 12 26.05 40.83 7.44
CA ALA A 12 26.09 39.42 7.87
C ALA A 12 24.69 38.86 8.20
N ALA A 13 23.81 39.70 8.74
CA ALA A 13 22.42 39.28 9.04
C ALA A 13 21.58 39.08 7.78
N LEU A 14 21.81 39.86 6.71
CA LEU A 14 21.10 39.68 5.42
C LEU A 14 21.55 38.43 4.65
N LEU A 15 22.79 38.00 4.80
CA LEU A 15 23.33 36.80 4.15
C LEU A 15 22.79 35.48 4.75
N LEU A 16 22.38 35.50 6.02
CA LEU A 16 21.80 34.31 6.69
C LEU A 16 20.35 34.01 6.34
N LEU A 17 19.63 34.99 5.78
CA LEU A 17 18.22 34.79 5.38
C LEU A 17 18.03 34.15 3.98
N ALA A 18 19.11 34.03 3.20
CA ALA A 18 19.03 33.53 1.81
C ALA A 18 19.28 32.00 1.68
N ALA A 19 19.61 31.32 2.78
CA ALA A 19 19.77 29.88 2.79
C ALA A 19 18.45 29.19 3.24
N SER A 20 17.35 29.41 2.51
CA SER A 20 16.23 28.50 2.59
C SER A 20 16.70 27.15 2.02
N PRO A 21 16.69 26.04 2.79
CA PRO A 21 16.90 24.75 2.19
C PRO A 21 15.78 24.58 1.16
N ALA A 22 16.13 24.52 -0.11
CA ALA A 22 15.25 24.07 -1.15
C ALA A 22 14.80 22.67 -0.71
N SER A 23 13.58 22.59 -0.16
CA SER A 23 12.91 21.34 0.09
C SER A 23 12.74 20.70 -1.29
N ALA A 24 13.72 19.90 -1.69
CA ALA A 24 13.57 19.02 -2.82
C ALA A 24 12.36 18.13 -2.45
N GLY A 25 11.21 18.49 -2.97
CA GLY A 25 10.02 17.66 -2.92
C GLY A 25 10.38 16.36 -3.64
N SER A 26 10.90 15.39 -2.90
CA SER A 26 10.96 14.02 -3.33
C SER A 26 9.50 13.64 -3.56
N SER A 27 9.09 13.61 -4.83
CA SER A 27 7.88 12.91 -5.23
C SER A 27 8.16 11.46 -4.86
N ALA A 28 7.76 11.07 -3.64
CA ALA A 28 7.82 9.67 -3.25
C ALA A 28 7.01 8.92 -4.30
N VAL A 29 7.70 8.11 -5.10
CA VAL A 29 7.03 7.25 -6.08
C VAL A 29 6.14 6.33 -5.28
N ASP A 30 4.84 6.45 -5.48
CA ASP A 30 3.84 5.69 -4.75
C ASP A 30 3.78 4.26 -5.33
N VAL A 31 4.66 3.39 -4.84
CA VAL A 31 4.84 2.02 -5.32
C VAL A 31 4.07 1.06 -4.44
N GLY A 32 3.30 0.18 -5.08
CA GLY A 32 2.74 -1.01 -4.47
C GLY A 32 3.38 -2.28 -5.02
N VAL A 33 3.38 -3.36 -4.26
CA VAL A 33 3.90 -4.66 -4.67
C VAL A 33 2.85 -5.75 -4.57
N ASN A 34 2.97 -6.75 -5.41
CA ASN A 34 2.19 -7.99 -5.30
C ASN A 34 2.90 -8.93 -4.33
N TRP A 35 2.15 -9.50 -3.39
CA TRP A 35 2.65 -10.52 -2.48
C TRP A 35 1.83 -11.79 -2.65
N GLY A 36 2.46 -12.81 -3.26
CA GLY A 36 1.88 -14.14 -3.41
C GLY A 36 2.37 -15.08 -2.31
N SER A 37 1.48 -15.94 -1.84
CA SER A 37 1.76 -16.94 -0.81
C SER A 37 2.33 -18.25 -1.36
N GLN A 38 2.16 -18.51 -2.66
CA GLN A 38 2.54 -19.78 -3.31
C GLN A 38 4.01 -19.80 -3.72
N LEU A 39 4.87 -19.98 -2.75
CA LEU A 39 6.32 -20.13 -2.94
C LEU A 39 6.80 -21.45 -2.35
N THR A 40 7.82 -22.06 -2.96
CA THR A 40 8.44 -23.28 -2.41
C THR A 40 9.15 -23.07 -1.08
N HIS A 41 9.63 -21.84 -0.84
CA HIS A 41 10.28 -21.43 0.40
C HIS A 41 9.77 -20.02 0.79
N PRO A 42 8.56 -19.92 1.35
CA PRO A 42 8.01 -18.63 1.70
C PRO A 42 8.76 -18.00 2.89
N LEU A 43 9.01 -16.70 2.77
CA LEU A 43 9.46 -15.92 3.94
C LEU A 43 8.33 -15.83 4.96
N THR A 44 8.69 -15.69 6.23
CA THR A 44 7.66 -15.42 7.25
C THR A 44 6.99 -14.07 6.98
N PRO A 45 5.66 -13.94 7.15
CA PRO A 45 4.96 -12.71 6.86
C PRO A 45 5.50 -11.50 7.62
N SER A 46 5.94 -11.68 8.86
CA SER A 46 6.59 -10.62 9.63
C SER A 46 7.88 -10.11 8.98
N SER A 47 8.67 -11.01 8.37
CA SER A 47 9.87 -10.62 7.62
C SER A 47 9.52 -9.84 6.36
N VAL A 48 8.47 -10.26 5.64
CA VAL A 48 7.99 -9.54 4.45
C VAL A 48 7.49 -8.14 4.82
N VAL A 49 6.66 -8.01 5.85
CA VAL A 49 6.17 -6.71 6.33
C VAL A 49 7.33 -5.80 6.75
N LYS A 50 8.34 -6.35 7.44
CA LYS A 50 9.54 -5.60 7.79
C LYS A 50 10.29 -5.12 6.55
N MET A 51 10.50 -5.98 5.56
CA MET A 51 11.17 -5.62 4.30
C MET A 51 10.42 -4.53 3.54
N LEU A 52 9.09 -4.60 3.48
CA LEU A 52 8.27 -3.58 2.85
C LEU A 52 8.49 -2.21 3.52
N LYS A 53 8.40 -2.16 4.84
CA LYS A 53 8.61 -0.93 5.62
C LYS A 53 10.02 -0.38 5.48
N ASP A 54 11.04 -1.23 5.56
CA ASP A 54 12.45 -0.83 5.43
C ASP A 54 12.76 -0.21 4.05
N ASN A 55 11.98 -0.58 3.02
CA ASN A 55 12.10 -0.04 1.66
C ASN A 55 11.06 1.05 1.33
N GLY A 56 10.29 1.51 2.30
CA GLY A 56 9.30 2.57 2.11
C GLY A 56 8.09 2.14 1.28
N ILE A 57 7.85 0.84 1.11
CA ILE A 57 6.72 0.29 0.36
C ILE A 57 5.53 0.19 1.30
N MET A 58 4.52 1.03 1.05
CA MET A 58 3.35 1.16 1.91
C MET A 58 2.06 0.66 1.27
N LYS A 59 2.16 -0.07 0.16
CA LYS A 59 1.01 -0.66 -0.54
C LYS A 59 1.31 -2.08 -0.97
N VAL A 60 0.39 -2.99 -0.68
CA VAL A 60 0.51 -4.40 -1.05
C VAL A 60 -0.78 -4.93 -1.64
N LYS A 61 -0.66 -5.78 -2.67
CA LYS A 61 -1.76 -6.57 -3.20
C LYS A 61 -1.57 -8.02 -2.80
N LEU A 62 -2.58 -8.59 -2.15
CA LEU A 62 -2.71 -10.02 -1.90
C LEU A 62 -3.63 -10.64 -2.96
N PHE A 63 -3.36 -11.89 -3.34
CA PHE A 63 -4.14 -12.61 -4.33
C PHE A 63 -5.31 -13.39 -3.72
N ASP A 64 -5.29 -13.56 -2.40
CA ASP A 64 -6.29 -14.24 -1.59
C ASP A 64 -6.39 -13.60 -0.21
N ALA A 65 -7.33 -14.05 0.58
CA ALA A 65 -7.54 -13.61 1.96
C ALA A 65 -6.89 -14.58 2.97
N ASP A 66 -5.72 -15.15 2.65
CA ASP A 66 -5.01 -16.05 3.55
C ASP A 66 -4.75 -15.36 4.90
N PRO A 67 -5.22 -15.94 6.02
CA PRO A 67 -5.06 -15.36 7.35
C PRO A 67 -3.59 -15.12 7.75
N TRP A 68 -2.65 -15.86 7.17
CA TRP A 68 -1.25 -15.78 7.54
C TRP A 68 -0.58 -14.46 7.08
N PRO A 69 -0.60 -14.05 5.79
CA PRO A 69 -0.12 -12.73 5.38
C PRO A 69 -1.02 -11.60 5.89
N VAL A 70 -2.36 -11.78 5.90
CA VAL A 70 -3.29 -10.76 6.40
C VAL A 70 -3.01 -10.45 7.87
N GLY A 71 -2.80 -11.48 8.72
CA GLY A 71 -2.50 -11.30 10.14
C GLY A 71 -1.24 -10.47 10.40
N ALA A 72 -0.21 -10.59 9.55
CA ALA A 72 1.01 -9.79 9.68
C ALA A 72 0.85 -8.33 9.22
N LEU A 73 -0.17 -8.05 8.41
CA LEU A 73 -0.47 -6.70 7.92
C LEU A 73 -1.34 -5.89 8.90
N LEU A 74 -1.96 -6.55 9.91
CA LEU A 74 -2.72 -5.85 10.93
C LEU A 74 -1.81 -4.85 11.66
N ASP A 75 -2.34 -3.65 11.90
CA ASP A 75 -1.64 -2.55 12.57
C ASP A 75 -0.28 -2.16 11.91
N SER A 76 0.00 -2.66 10.71
CA SER A 76 1.25 -2.37 9.99
C SER A 76 1.27 -0.96 9.40
N GLY A 77 0.11 -0.36 9.12
CA GLY A 77 -0.04 0.90 8.40
C GLY A 77 0.11 0.76 6.89
N ILE A 78 0.39 -0.44 6.37
CA ILE A 78 0.48 -0.73 4.93
C ILE A 78 -0.94 -0.83 4.35
N GLU A 79 -1.20 -0.15 3.25
CA GLU A 79 -2.46 -0.24 2.51
C GLU A 79 -2.56 -1.57 1.79
N VAL A 80 -3.69 -2.25 1.96
CA VAL A 80 -3.92 -3.59 1.40
C VAL A 80 -4.98 -3.54 0.31
N MET A 81 -4.66 -4.18 -0.81
CA MET A 81 -5.63 -4.59 -1.81
C MET A 81 -5.80 -6.10 -1.68
N LEU A 82 -7.01 -6.56 -1.39
CA LEU A 82 -7.33 -7.96 -1.15
C LEU A 82 -7.96 -8.58 -2.39
N GLY A 83 -7.42 -9.70 -2.85
CA GLY A 83 -7.96 -10.44 -3.98
C GLY A 83 -9.01 -11.46 -3.56
N ILE A 84 -10.05 -11.62 -4.37
CA ILE A 84 -10.94 -12.78 -4.31
C ILE A 84 -10.43 -13.78 -5.35
N PRO A 85 -10.04 -15.01 -4.95
CA PRO A 85 -9.57 -16.04 -5.87
C PRO A 85 -10.59 -16.37 -6.97
N ASN A 86 -10.10 -16.69 -8.16
CA ASN A 86 -10.96 -16.94 -9.31
C ASN A 86 -11.91 -18.15 -9.14
N ASP A 87 -11.45 -19.16 -8.40
CA ASP A 87 -12.24 -20.35 -8.07
C ASP A 87 -13.38 -20.07 -7.11
N MET A 88 -13.35 -18.94 -6.41
CA MET A 88 -14.43 -18.48 -5.54
C MET A 88 -15.48 -17.62 -6.25
N LEU A 89 -15.22 -17.15 -7.47
CA LEU A 89 -16.11 -16.19 -8.15
C LEU A 89 -17.53 -16.74 -8.38
N GLU A 90 -17.66 -18.02 -8.72
CA GLU A 90 -18.96 -18.65 -8.87
C GLU A 90 -19.75 -18.65 -7.55
N THR A 91 -19.08 -18.97 -6.46
CA THR A 91 -19.66 -18.94 -5.10
C THR A 91 -20.08 -17.54 -4.69
N MET A 92 -19.33 -16.50 -5.11
CA MET A 92 -19.63 -15.09 -4.81
C MET A 92 -20.83 -14.53 -5.58
N THR A 93 -21.41 -15.27 -6.52
CA THR A 93 -22.67 -14.86 -7.18
C THR A 93 -23.87 -14.90 -6.23
N SER A 94 -23.80 -15.68 -5.16
CA SER A 94 -24.77 -15.69 -4.08
C SER A 94 -24.51 -14.55 -3.10
N TYR A 95 -25.51 -13.71 -2.84
CA TYR A 95 -25.42 -12.61 -1.89
C TYR A 95 -25.00 -13.08 -0.48
N GLY A 96 -25.59 -14.19 0.01
CA GLY A 96 -25.27 -14.75 1.34
C GLY A 96 -23.81 -15.15 1.43
N ASN A 97 -23.27 -15.83 0.42
CA ASN A 97 -21.86 -16.24 0.41
C ASN A 97 -20.93 -15.04 0.35
N ALA A 98 -21.29 -14.02 -0.44
CA ALA A 98 -20.52 -12.78 -0.53
C ALA A 98 -20.53 -12.02 0.81
N GLU A 99 -21.68 -11.94 1.48
CA GLU A 99 -21.82 -11.34 2.80
C GLU A 99 -20.97 -12.05 3.84
N ASP A 100 -21.00 -13.37 3.89
CA ASP A 100 -20.21 -14.17 4.82
C ASP A 100 -18.71 -13.99 4.55
N TRP A 101 -18.29 -14.01 3.29
CA TRP A 101 -16.89 -13.74 2.94
C TRP A 101 -16.42 -12.36 3.42
N VAL A 102 -17.24 -11.32 3.26
CA VAL A 102 -16.93 -9.96 3.73
C VAL A 102 -16.87 -9.93 5.26
N LYS A 103 -17.77 -10.60 5.96
CA LYS A 103 -17.71 -10.68 7.44
C LYS A 103 -16.43 -11.32 7.92
N GLU A 104 -16.00 -12.42 7.29
CA GLU A 104 -14.83 -13.19 7.70
C GLU A 104 -13.52 -12.51 7.33
N ASN A 105 -13.43 -11.91 6.13
CA ASN A 105 -12.17 -11.46 5.56
C ASN A 105 -11.96 -9.92 5.59
N VAL A 106 -13.00 -9.18 5.91
CA VAL A 106 -12.96 -7.71 5.97
C VAL A 106 -13.39 -7.23 7.35
N THR A 107 -14.66 -7.50 7.71
CA THR A 107 -15.25 -6.93 8.92
C THR A 107 -14.58 -7.46 10.20
N ALA A 108 -14.14 -8.72 10.19
CA ALA A 108 -13.46 -9.32 11.33
C ALA A 108 -12.15 -8.60 11.70
N TYR A 109 -11.49 -7.97 10.77
CA TYR A 109 -10.24 -7.24 11.00
C TYR A 109 -10.47 -5.77 11.40
N GLY A 110 -11.61 -5.18 11.02
CA GLY A 110 -11.98 -3.80 11.34
C GLY A 110 -10.88 -2.81 10.93
N ASP A 111 -10.66 -1.80 11.76
CA ASP A 111 -9.67 -0.73 11.50
C ASP A 111 -8.20 -1.18 11.59
N LYS A 112 -7.95 -2.42 12.07
CA LYS A 112 -6.59 -2.94 12.18
C LYS A 112 -5.97 -3.26 10.83
N LEU A 113 -6.78 -3.63 9.84
CA LEU A 113 -6.34 -3.85 8.47
C LEU A 113 -6.64 -2.59 7.65
N LYS A 114 -5.61 -1.91 7.17
CA LYS A 114 -5.78 -0.76 6.28
C LYS A 114 -6.20 -1.21 4.88
N LEU A 115 -7.37 -1.86 4.79
CA LEU A 115 -7.93 -2.34 3.54
C LEU A 115 -8.39 -1.16 2.70
N LYS A 116 -7.92 -1.10 1.44
CA LYS A 116 -8.24 -0.02 0.52
C LYS A 116 -9.13 -0.49 -0.63
N TYR A 117 -8.86 -1.67 -1.14
CA TYR A 117 -9.57 -2.23 -2.28
C TYR A 117 -9.79 -3.73 -2.12
N ILE A 118 -10.93 -4.21 -2.63
CA ILE A 118 -11.18 -5.62 -2.89
C ILE A 118 -11.27 -5.77 -4.40
N CYS A 119 -10.57 -6.73 -4.97
CA CYS A 119 -10.59 -6.98 -6.41
C CYS A 119 -10.76 -8.44 -6.74
N THR A 120 -11.41 -8.72 -7.85
CA THR A 120 -11.45 -10.06 -8.45
C THR A 120 -10.25 -10.24 -9.36
N LEU A 121 -9.65 -11.42 -9.32
CA LEU A 121 -8.61 -11.81 -10.25
C LEU A 121 -9.30 -12.54 -11.42
N ALA A 122 -9.85 -11.78 -12.38
CA ALA A 122 -10.41 -12.42 -13.57
C ALA A 122 -9.30 -13.20 -14.31
N PRO A 123 -9.55 -14.43 -14.77
CA PRO A 123 -8.60 -15.13 -15.61
C PRO A 123 -8.33 -14.29 -16.86
N ILE A 124 -7.06 -14.13 -17.22
CA ILE A 124 -6.68 -13.61 -18.53
C ILE A 124 -7.02 -14.72 -19.52
N THR A 125 -8.29 -14.83 -19.92
CA THR A 125 -8.62 -15.58 -21.12
C THR A 125 -8.12 -14.73 -22.27
N MET A 126 -7.17 -15.25 -23.03
CA MET A 126 -6.68 -14.64 -24.27
C MET A 126 -7.73 -14.74 -25.37
N ASP A 127 -8.94 -14.31 -25.11
CA ASP A 127 -9.92 -14.01 -26.14
C ASP A 127 -9.83 -12.52 -26.47
N ARG A 128 -9.37 -12.22 -27.68
CA ARG A 128 -9.11 -10.86 -28.19
C ARG A 128 -10.36 -9.99 -28.33
N SER A 129 -11.52 -10.44 -27.88
CA SER A 129 -12.81 -9.78 -28.11
C SER A 129 -13.40 -9.07 -26.90
N HIS A 130 -12.84 -9.22 -25.71
CA HIS A 130 -13.35 -8.55 -24.51
C HIS A 130 -12.24 -7.82 -23.73
N GLU A 131 -12.45 -6.52 -23.53
CA GLU A 131 -11.61 -5.68 -22.70
C GLU A 131 -11.51 -6.26 -21.27
N ASN A 132 -10.27 -6.47 -20.81
CA ASN A 132 -9.98 -6.91 -19.45
C ASN A 132 -10.41 -5.83 -18.46
N HIS A 133 -11.57 -5.97 -17.86
CA HIS A 133 -11.97 -5.16 -16.71
C HIS A 133 -11.57 -5.87 -15.42
N ASN A 134 -10.46 -5.46 -14.84
CA ASN A 134 -10.21 -5.74 -13.43
C ASN A 134 -11.22 -4.92 -12.62
N ILE A 135 -12.24 -5.55 -12.09
CA ILE A 135 -13.21 -4.87 -11.23
C ILE A 135 -12.57 -4.73 -9.85
N CYS A 136 -12.11 -3.53 -9.53
CA CYS A 136 -11.72 -3.16 -8.18
C CYS A 136 -12.87 -2.34 -7.56
N LEU A 137 -13.41 -2.80 -6.43
CA LEU A 137 -14.37 -2.06 -5.63
C LEU A 137 -13.59 -1.28 -4.56
N ALA A 138 -13.83 0.02 -4.50
CA ALA A 138 -13.22 0.93 -3.51
C ALA A 138 -14.18 1.14 -2.33
#